data_412f9ca261bec56a1fde2b351241b683
#
_entry.id   412f9ca261bec56a1fde2b351241b683
#
_cell.length_a   1.000
_cell.length_b   1.000
_cell.length_c   1.000
_cell.angle_alpha   90.00
_cell.angle_beta   90.00
_cell.angle_gamma   90.00
#
_symmetry.space_group_name_H-M   'P 1'
#
loop_
_entity.id
_entity.type
_entity.pdbx_description
1 polymer ?
#
loop_
_entity_poly.entity_id
_entity_poly.type
_entity_poly.pdbx_seq_one_letter_code
_entity_poly.pdbx_strand_id
1 'polypeptide(L)'
;LIHPEGQPGGSGGGQFFPNWKAEYYNNTSLAGSPAVVRDDRYLNHNWGTGSPAPGVIGNDFFSARWTKTLSGTPGTFYISLTSDDGSRLFVNNQLLIDNWSVQAPTTRTATYYYPGGPVQVRVEYFENTESASIDVHLDRTSGPPAVPLQPQPVPPVSACASPAGFTAAVNVSSLNFRDGPAVQFPVLATLPECTAVELTGYRNPVESASPWVQAILPDGRTAWANANYLVMGVPLSQFTVLSD
;
A
#
# COMPACT_ATOMS: atom_id res chain seq x y z
N LEU A 1 -2.71 11.11 20.61
CA LEU A 1 -2.57 12.51 20.19
C LEU A 1 -1.31 12.62 19.36
N ILE A 2 -1.47 12.85 18.05
CA ILE A 2 -0.35 13.08 17.11
C ILE A 2 -0.17 14.59 17.04
N HIS A 3 0.98 15.09 17.50
CA HIS A 3 1.33 16.51 17.37
C HIS A 3 1.96 16.76 15.98
N PRO A 4 1.64 17.88 15.30
CA PRO A 4 2.41 18.33 14.17
C PRO A 4 3.72 18.96 14.67
N GLU A 5 4.84 18.39 14.27
CA GLU A 5 6.17 18.94 14.57
C GLU A 5 6.46 20.16 13.69
N GLY A 6 7.16 21.12 14.32
CA GLY A 6 7.46 22.45 13.78
C GLY A 6 8.46 22.42 12.63
N GLN A 7 8.35 23.44 11.83
CA GLN A 7 9.02 23.81 10.60
C GLN A 7 10.54 23.97 10.74
N PRO A 8 11.35 23.48 9.78
CA PRO A 8 12.59 24.15 9.40
C PRO A 8 12.34 25.10 8.24
N GLY A 9 12.73 26.33 8.39
CA GLY A 9 12.58 27.38 7.39
C GLY A 9 13.36 27.07 6.10
N GLY A 10 12.63 27.06 5.00
CA GLY A 10 13.13 27.02 3.63
C GLY A 10 12.26 27.92 2.77
N SER A 11 12.85 28.99 2.25
CA SER A 11 12.20 29.96 1.37
C SER A 11 11.93 29.34 0.00
N GLY A 12 10.75 28.77 -0.14
CA GLY A 12 10.12 28.40 -1.39
C GLY A 12 8.63 28.46 -1.14
N GLY A 13 7.91 29.45 -1.75
CA GLY A 13 6.50 29.75 -1.47
C GLY A 13 5.53 28.65 -1.90
N GLY A 14 5.69 27.42 -1.39
CA GLY A 14 4.74 26.34 -1.51
C GLY A 14 3.61 26.51 -0.51
N GLN A 15 2.36 26.36 -0.93
CA GLN A 15 1.20 26.39 -0.06
C GLN A 15 1.34 25.25 0.98
N PHE A 16 1.24 25.60 2.28
CA PHE A 16 1.27 24.65 3.39
C PHE A 16 -0.12 24.07 3.64
N PHE A 17 -0.18 22.74 3.79
CA PHE A 17 -1.43 22.03 4.08
C PHE A 17 -1.27 21.29 5.43
N PRO A 18 -1.85 21.80 6.52
CA PRO A 18 -1.72 21.20 7.85
C PRO A 18 -2.44 19.87 7.99
N ASN A 19 -3.46 19.62 7.16
CA ASN A 19 -4.24 18.38 7.18
C ASN A 19 -3.96 17.54 5.94
N TRP A 20 -4.89 17.41 5.03
CA TRP A 20 -4.72 16.71 3.77
C TRP A 20 -4.62 17.71 2.63
N LYS A 21 -3.53 17.67 1.88
CA LYS A 21 -3.52 18.35 0.59
C LYS A 21 -4.51 17.63 -0.32
N ALA A 22 -5.60 18.29 -0.64
CA ALA A 22 -6.64 17.80 -1.53
C ALA A 22 -6.51 18.45 -2.92
N GLU A 23 -6.54 17.63 -3.96
CA GLU A 23 -6.46 18.01 -5.36
C GLU A 23 -7.68 17.42 -6.07
N TYR A 24 -8.54 18.27 -6.67
CA TYR A 24 -9.77 17.85 -7.36
C TYR A 24 -9.66 18.13 -8.85
N TYR A 25 -10.14 17.19 -9.65
CA TYR A 25 -10.02 17.19 -11.11
C TYR A 25 -11.37 17.00 -11.79
N ASN A 26 -11.65 17.73 -12.88
CA ASN A 26 -12.84 17.55 -13.72
C ASN A 26 -12.67 16.39 -14.73
N ASN A 27 -12.22 15.25 -14.26
CA ASN A 27 -12.14 13.98 -14.99
C ASN A 27 -11.98 12.82 -13.98
N THR A 28 -12.25 11.60 -14.38
CA THR A 28 -12.21 10.40 -13.52
C THR A 28 -10.81 9.76 -13.43
N SER A 29 -9.79 10.35 -14.06
CA SER A 29 -8.46 9.73 -14.22
C SER A 29 -7.33 10.47 -13.50
N LEU A 30 -7.62 11.53 -12.72
CA LEU A 30 -6.62 12.37 -12.04
C LEU A 30 -5.63 13.04 -13.03
N ALA A 31 -6.06 13.23 -14.28
CA ALA A 31 -5.22 13.72 -15.35
C ALA A 31 -5.13 15.25 -15.38
N GLY A 32 -3.98 15.77 -15.79
CA GLY A 32 -3.73 17.21 -15.95
C GLY A 32 -3.53 17.93 -14.63
N SER A 33 -3.76 19.25 -14.64
CA SER A 33 -3.68 20.07 -13.44
C SER A 33 -4.99 20.01 -12.65
N PRO A 34 -4.94 19.96 -11.31
CA PRO A 34 -6.15 20.01 -10.49
C PRO A 34 -6.87 21.37 -10.69
N ALA A 35 -8.19 21.31 -10.79
CA ALA A 35 -9.02 22.50 -10.86
C ALA A 35 -9.19 23.18 -9.50
N VAL A 36 -9.11 22.40 -8.42
CA VAL A 36 -9.13 22.90 -7.03
C VAL A 36 -8.00 22.24 -6.25
N VAL A 37 -7.27 23.05 -5.48
CA VAL A 37 -6.31 22.57 -4.47
C VAL A 37 -6.67 23.26 -3.15
N ARG A 38 -6.90 22.45 -2.09
CA ARG A 38 -7.27 22.98 -0.77
C ARG A 38 -6.78 22.08 0.36
N ASP A 39 -6.91 22.53 1.59
CA ASP A 39 -6.67 21.75 2.79
C ASP A 39 -7.99 21.11 3.26
N ASP A 40 -8.07 19.78 3.19
CA ASP A 40 -9.21 19.04 3.71
C ASP A 40 -8.85 18.47 5.10
N ARG A 41 -9.67 18.83 6.09
CA ARG A 41 -9.40 18.45 7.49
C ARG A 41 -9.56 16.96 7.73
N TYR A 42 -10.52 16.33 7.06
CA TYR A 42 -10.89 14.93 7.19
C TYR A 42 -11.07 14.29 5.81
N LEU A 43 -10.95 12.97 5.74
CA LEU A 43 -11.34 12.16 4.56
C LEU A 43 -12.66 11.44 4.86
N ASN A 44 -13.67 12.20 5.20
CA ASN A 44 -15.05 11.76 5.37
C ASN A 44 -15.92 12.75 4.61
N HIS A 45 -16.18 12.42 3.36
CA HIS A 45 -16.96 13.27 2.47
C HIS A 45 -18.17 12.50 1.95
N ASN A 46 -19.33 13.16 2.01
CA ASN A 46 -20.54 12.69 1.37
C ASN A 46 -21.15 13.90 0.62
N TRP A 47 -20.96 13.89 -0.68
CA TRP A 47 -21.50 14.94 -1.56
C TRP A 47 -22.90 14.58 -2.08
N GLY A 48 -23.35 13.31 -1.90
CA GLY A 48 -24.57 12.82 -2.52
C GLY A 48 -24.53 13.03 -4.02
N THR A 49 -25.55 13.59 -4.62
CA THR A 49 -25.58 13.97 -6.04
C THR A 49 -24.97 15.35 -6.33
N GLY A 50 -24.18 15.88 -5.43
CA GLY A 50 -23.60 17.23 -5.51
C GLY A 50 -22.09 17.20 -5.85
N SER A 51 -21.50 18.38 -5.80
CA SER A 51 -20.09 18.61 -6.16
C SER A 51 -19.23 18.91 -4.93
N PRO A 52 -17.96 18.49 -4.92
CA PRO A 52 -17.00 18.92 -3.90
C PRO A 52 -16.66 20.42 -3.96
N ALA A 53 -16.89 21.08 -5.10
CA ALA A 53 -16.69 22.51 -5.30
C ALA A 53 -17.67 23.04 -6.37
N PRO A 54 -18.92 23.37 -6.01
CA PRO A 54 -19.94 23.80 -6.96
C PRO A 54 -19.49 24.97 -7.84
N GLY A 55 -19.74 24.86 -9.13
CA GLY A 55 -19.31 25.85 -10.13
C GLY A 55 -17.87 25.71 -10.61
N VAL A 56 -17.05 24.85 -10.00
CA VAL A 56 -15.66 24.58 -10.38
C VAL A 56 -15.46 23.11 -10.72
N ILE A 57 -15.97 22.22 -9.89
CA ILE A 57 -15.98 20.76 -10.14
C ILE A 57 -17.42 20.36 -10.49
N GLY A 58 -17.55 19.44 -11.48
CA GLY A 58 -18.84 18.84 -11.82
C GLY A 58 -19.44 18.04 -10.66
N ASN A 59 -20.73 17.74 -10.73
CA ASN A 59 -21.37 16.82 -9.77
C ASN A 59 -20.94 15.37 -10.05
N ASP A 60 -20.72 15.05 -11.32
CA ASP A 60 -20.30 13.75 -11.85
C ASP A 60 -18.97 13.86 -12.59
N PHE A 61 -18.36 12.73 -12.92
CA PHE A 61 -17.13 12.61 -13.71
C PHE A 61 -15.96 13.42 -13.17
N PHE A 62 -15.77 13.38 -11.85
CA PHE A 62 -14.64 14.02 -11.20
C PHE A 62 -13.74 13.01 -10.50
N SER A 63 -12.56 13.44 -10.10
CA SER A 63 -11.67 12.67 -9.24
C SER A 63 -10.97 13.56 -8.23
N ALA A 64 -10.46 12.94 -7.19
CA ALA A 64 -9.73 13.62 -6.14
C ALA A 64 -8.52 12.82 -5.66
N ARG A 65 -7.47 13.53 -5.27
CA ARG A 65 -6.29 12.98 -4.61
C ARG A 65 -6.04 13.71 -3.32
N TRP A 66 -5.89 12.97 -2.25
CA TRP A 66 -5.43 13.49 -0.97
C TRP A 66 -4.05 12.95 -0.64
N THR A 67 -3.18 13.83 -0.14
CA THR A 67 -1.83 13.46 0.26
C THR A 67 -1.53 14.05 1.62
N LYS A 68 -0.95 13.24 2.50
CA LYS A 68 -0.51 13.66 3.83
C LYS A 68 0.74 12.89 4.24
N THR A 69 1.69 13.57 4.88
CA THR A 69 2.79 12.91 5.58
C THR A 69 2.39 12.70 7.03
N LEU A 70 2.40 11.45 7.47
CA LEU A 70 2.14 11.07 8.86
C LEU A 70 3.46 10.78 9.55
N SER A 71 3.57 11.18 10.83
CA SER A 71 4.68 10.84 11.72
C SER A 71 4.13 10.45 13.08
N GLY A 72 4.78 9.55 13.77
CA GLY A 72 4.31 9.10 15.07
C GLY A 72 5.10 7.91 15.62
N THR A 73 4.53 7.24 16.61
CA THR A 73 5.14 6.04 17.21
C THR A 73 4.81 4.80 16.39
N PRO A 74 5.74 3.82 16.28
CA PRO A 74 5.48 2.55 15.60
C PRO A 74 4.21 1.86 16.12
N GLY A 75 3.55 1.13 15.23
CA GLY A 75 2.34 0.37 15.59
C GLY A 75 1.58 -0.13 14.38
N THR A 76 0.66 -1.04 14.62
CA THR A 76 -0.21 -1.58 13.57
C THR A 76 -1.47 -0.72 13.45
N PHE A 77 -1.82 -0.37 12.22
CA PHE A 77 -3.03 0.33 11.88
C PHE A 77 -3.98 -0.58 11.09
N TYR A 78 -5.23 -0.57 11.48
CA TYR A 78 -6.32 -1.08 10.68
C TYR A 78 -6.87 0.07 9.83
N ILE A 79 -6.91 -0.13 8.53
CA ILE A 79 -7.34 0.87 7.56
C ILE A 79 -8.66 0.39 6.98
N SER A 80 -9.68 1.25 7.06
CA SER A 80 -10.97 1.04 6.40
C SER A 80 -11.22 2.18 5.43
N LEU A 81 -11.51 1.85 4.17
CA LEU A 81 -11.84 2.80 3.12
C LEU A 81 -13.15 2.39 2.49
N THR A 82 -14.17 3.24 2.63
CA THR A 82 -15.48 3.09 2.01
C THR A 82 -15.65 4.16 0.94
N SER A 83 -16.05 3.81 -0.25
CA SER A 83 -16.29 4.77 -1.32
C SER A 83 -17.41 4.35 -2.27
N ASP A 84 -18.06 5.34 -2.81
CA ASP A 84 -18.96 5.37 -3.95
C ASP A 84 -18.45 6.50 -4.87
N ASP A 85 -17.83 6.29 -6.00
CA ASP A 85 -17.43 5.05 -6.68
C ASP A 85 -16.05 4.53 -6.23
N GLY A 86 -15.06 4.62 -7.14
CA GLY A 86 -13.76 3.97 -7.04
C GLY A 86 -12.74 4.69 -6.17
N SER A 87 -11.92 3.90 -5.47
CA SER A 87 -10.87 4.44 -4.61
C SER A 87 -9.62 3.57 -4.54
N ARG A 88 -8.49 4.21 -4.20
CA ARG A 88 -7.21 3.53 -3.93
C ARG A 88 -6.52 4.19 -2.75
N LEU A 89 -5.78 3.40 -1.99
CA LEU A 89 -4.94 3.90 -0.90
C LEU A 89 -3.52 3.39 -1.04
N PHE A 90 -2.58 4.32 -0.92
CA PHE A 90 -1.15 4.05 -0.98
C PHE A 90 -0.46 4.54 0.29
N VAL A 91 0.57 3.81 0.72
CA VAL A 91 1.52 4.25 1.74
C VAL A 91 2.93 4.17 1.15
N ASN A 92 3.67 5.28 1.15
CA ASN A 92 4.97 5.40 0.49
C ASN A 92 4.95 4.84 -0.96
N ASN A 93 3.93 5.21 -1.75
CA ASN A 93 3.64 4.71 -3.09
C ASN A 93 3.28 3.21 -3.19
N GLN A 94 3.32 2.45 -2.10
CA GLN A 94 2.85 1.07 -2.09
C GLN A 94 1.31 1.05 -2.07
N LEU A 95 0.70 0.40 -3.04
CA LEU A 95 -0.75 0.20 -3.11
C LEU A 95 -1.18 -0.80 -2.03
N LEU A 96 -2.01 -0.35 -1.09
CA LEU A 96 -2.56 -1.18 -0.02
C LEU A 96 -4.02 -1.57 -0.28
N ILE A 97 -4.80 -0.66 -0.82
CA ILE A 97 -6.19 -0.88 -1.19
C ILE A 97 -6.37 -0.48 -2.65
N ASP A 98 -6.88 -1.40 -3.46
CA ASP A 98 -7.28 -1.15 -4.84
C ASP A 98 -8.76 -1.52 -5.00
N ASN A 99 -9.57 -0.51 -5.26
CA ASN A 99 -11.00 -0.62 -5.49
C ASN A 99 -11.42 0.35 -6.61
N TRP A 100 -10.61 0.45 -7.68
CA TRP A 100 -10.79 1.41 -8.77
C TRP A 100 -11.80 0.91 -9.79
N SER A 101 -13.08 0.93 -9.41
CA SER A 101 -14.21 0.50 -10.25
C SER A 101 -15.46 1.33 -9.96
N VAL A 102 -16.35 1.45 -10.93
CA VAL A 102 -17.69 2.01 -10.74
C VAL A 102 -18.49 1.04 -9.86
N GLN A 103 -19.03 1.52 -8.76
CA GLN A 103 -19.69 0.68 -7.75
C GLN A 103 -20.52 1.50 -6.77
N ALA A 104 -21.54 0.90 -6.18
CA ALA A 104 -22.22 1.42 -5.00
C ALA A 104 -21.26 1.45 -3.76
N PRO A 105 -21.62 2.12 -2.67
CA PRO A 105 -20.78 2.24 -1.48
C PRO A 105 -20.18 0.90 -1.06
N THR A 106 -18.88 0.78 -1.19
CA THR A 106 -18.14 -0.47 -0.96
C THR A 106 -16.96 -0.21 -0.02
N THR A 107 -16.84 -1.04 1.03
CA THR A 107 -15.74 -0.97 1.98
C THR A 107 -14.64 -1.95 1.62
N ARG A 108 -13.40 -1.47 1.66
CA ARG A 108 -12.18 -2.29 1.62
C ARG A 108 -11.34 -2.01 2.85
N THR A 109 -10.62 -3.02 3.31
CA THR A 109 -9.80 -2.92 4.51
C THR A 109 -8.37 -3.39 4.24
N ALA A 110 -7.43 -2.83 4.97
CA ALA A 110 -6.04 -3.28 4.98
C ALA A 110 -5.46 -3.14 6.38
N THR A 111 -4.40 -3.87 6.66
CA THR A 111 -3.60 -3.71 7.86
C THR A 111 -2.21 -3.24 7.45
N TYR A 112 -1.71 -2.21 8.12
CA TYR A 112 -0.38 -1.66 7.85
C TYR A 112 0.41 -1.54 9.15
N TYR A 113 1.60 -2.14 9.19
CA TYR A 113 2.54 -1.88 10.28
C TYR A 113 3.35 -0.62 9.96
N TYR A 114 3.14 0.41 10.77
CA TYR A 114 3.89 1.66 10.70
C TYR A 114 5.17 1.53 11.52
N PRO A 115 6.36 1.60 10.90
CA PRO A 115 7.64 1.38 11.59
C PRO A 115 8.15 2.61 12.36
N GLY A 116 7.45 3.73 12.29
CA GLY A 116 7.92 5.03 12.77
C GLY A 116 8.55 5.88 11.65
N GLY A 117 8.82 7.14 11.97
CA GLY A 117 9.33 8.11 11.00
C GLY A 117 8.26 8.69 10.06
N PRO A 118 8.60 9.52 9.08
CA PRO A 118 7.65 10.08 8.15
C PRO A 118 7.21 9.04 7.11
N VAL A 119 5.90 8.87 6.92
CA VAL A 119 5.31 8.08 5.83
C VAL A 119 4.32 8.95 5.06
N GLN A 120 4.36 8.88 3.74
CA GLN A 120 3.39 9.54 2.89
C GLN A 120 2.18 8.62 2.68
N VAL A 121 0.99 9.10 3.02
CA VAL A 121 -0.27 8.46 2.68
C VAL A 121 -0.91 9.22 1.53
N ARG A 122 -1.32 8.49 0.49
CA ARG A 122 -2.05 9.03 -0.65
C ARG A 122 -3.34 8.24 -0.83
N VAL A 123 -4.45 8.96 -0.92
CA VAL A 123 -5.77 8.41 -1.24
C VAL A 123 -6.19 9.00 -2.58
N GLU A 124 -6.69 8.16 -3.47
CA GLU A 124 -7.23 8.53 -4.77
C GLU A 124 -8.67 8.05 -4.86
N TYR A 125 -9.51 8.84 -5.51
CA TYR A 125 -10.93 8.64 -5.63
C TYR A 125 -11.42 9.10 -7.00
N PHE A 126 -12.43 8.46 -7.55
CA PHE A 126 -13.20 8.99 -8.66
C PHE A 126 -14.69 8.76 -8.45
N GLU A 127 -15.46 9.69 -8.99
CA GLU A 127 -16.90 9.65 -9.13
C GLU A 127 -17.24 9.54 -10.61
N ASN A 128 -18.11 8.58 -10.94
CA ASN A 128 -18.65 8.46 -12.28
C ASN A 128 -19.98 9.18 -12.40
N THR A 129 -21.02 8.68 -11.75
CA THR A 129 -22.36 9.26 -11.77
C THR A 129 -23.13 8.91 -10.51
N GLU A 130 -24.17 9.68 -10.19
CA GLU A 130 -25.12 9.51 -9.10
C GLU A 130 -24.60 10.01 -7.74
N SER A 131 -24.28 9.12 -6.82
CA SER A 131 -23.93 9.48 -5.45
C SER A 131 -22.44 9.37 -5.18
N ALA A 132 -21.82 10.47 -4.79
CA ALA A 132 -20.40 10.58 -4.51
C ALA A 132 -20.11 10.55 -3.01
N SER A 133 -19.30 9.60 -2.54
CA SER A 133 -18.84 9.57 -1.15
C SER A 133 -17.50 8.85 -0.97
N ILE A 134 -16.74 9.30 0.04
CA ILE A 134 -15.54 8.61 0.50
C ILE A 134 -15.37 8.79 2.01
N ASP A 135 -15.03 7.71 2.69
CA ASP A 135 -14.75 7.70 4.13
C ASP A 135 -13.52 6.82 4.41
N VAL A 136 -12.51 7.41 5.07
CA VAL A 136 -11.25 6.74 5.38
C VAL A 136 -10.99 6.79 6.87
N HIS A 137 -10.91 5.63 7.50
CA HIS A 137 -10.52 5.45 8.88
C HIS A 137 -9.14 4.79 8.99
N LEU A 138 -8.32 5.36 9.87
CA LEU A 138 -6.99 4.86 10.21
C LEU A 138 -6.97 4.61 11.73
N ASP A 139 -7.45 3.45 12.13
CA ASP A 139 -7.54 3.09 13.53
C ASP A 139 -6.27 2.39 13.99
N ARG A 140 -5.61 2.96 14.99
CA ARG A 140 -4.54 2.25 15.66
C ARG A 140 -5.17 1.11 16.44
N THR A 141 -4.75 -0.12 16.14
CA THR A 141 -5.18 -1.26 16.96
C THR A 141 -4.71 -1.01 18.39
N SER A 142 -5.63 -0.69 19.28
CA SER A 142 -5.39 -0.61 20.72
C SER A 142 -5.35 -2.04 21.29
N GLY A 143 -4.35 -2.80 20.83
CA GLY A 143 -3.89 -3.98 21.56
C GLY A 143 -2.76 -3.54 22.48
N PRO A 144 -2.46 -4.28 23.56
CA PRO A 144 -1.19 -4.14 24.23
C PRO A 144 -0.10 -4.15 23.17
N PRO A 145 1.03 -3.42 23.38
CA PRO A 145 2.15 -3.43 22.43
C PRO A 145 2.30 -4.85 21.99
N ALA A 146 2.21 -5.12 20.67
CA ALA A 146 2.25 -6.49 20.19
C ALA A 146 3.36 -7.16 20.99
N VAL A 147 2.98 -7.98 21.94
CA VAL A 147 3.89 -8.94 22.54
C VAL A 147 4.55 -9.52 21.31
N PRO A 148 5.91 -9.43 21.17
CA PRO A 148 6.59 -9.88 19.96
C PRO A 148 5.88 -11.15 19.60
N LEU A 149 5.22 -11.17 18.43
CA LEU A 149 4.23 -12.18 18.04
C LEU A 149 4.69 -13.51 18.63
N GLN A 150 4.16 -13.81 19.81
CA GLN A 150 4.14 -15.20 20.21
C GLN A 150 3.39 -15.82 19.04
N PRO A 151 4.01 -16.69 18.22
CA PRO A 151 3.42 -17.16 17.00
C PRO A 151 1.97 -17.42 17.34
N GLN A 152 1.03 -16.64 16.75
CA GLN A 152 -0.34 -17.10 16.73
C GLN A 152 -0.21 -18.58 16.35
N PRO A 153 -0.99 -19.50 16.93
CA PRO A 153 -1.01 -20.85 16.40
C PRO A 153 -1.27 -20.67 14.92
N VAL A 154 -0.18 -20.66 14.19
CA VAL A 154 -0.13 -20.57 12.74
C VAL A 154 -1.13 -21.62 12.34
N PRO A 155 -2.15 -21.35 11.52
CA PRO A 155 -2.97 -22.42 10.99
C PRO A 155 -1.96 -23.48 10.57
N PRO A 156 -2.10 -24.73 11.01
CA PRO A 156 -1.05 -25.72 11.17
C PRO A 156 -0.08 -25.54 10.04
N VAL A 157 1.15 -25.13 10.41
CA VAL A 157 2.20 -24.79 9.43
C VAL A 157 2.09 -25.84 8.38
N SER A 158 1.68 -25.46 7.21
CA SER A 158 1.70 -26.34 6.06
C SER A 158 3.01 -27.08 6.15
N ALA A 159 2.95 -28.39 6.18
CA ALA A 159 4.08 -29.22 6.53
C ALA A 159 5.18 -29.22 5.44
N CYS A 160 5.48 -28.05 4.94
CA CYS A 160 6.64 -27.84 4.08
C CYS A 160 7.87 -28.13 4.91
N ALA A 161 8.66 -29.10 4.53
CA ALA A 161 9.96 -29.34 5.14
C ALA A 161 10.71 -28.02 5.18
N SER A 162 11.24 -27.65 6.36
CA SER A 162 12.04 -26.41 6.49
C SER A 162 13.18 -26.46 5.47
N PRO A 163 13.27 -25.47 4.57
CA PRO A 163 14.34 -25.44 3.59
C PRO A 163 15.69 -25.29 4.29
N ALA A 164 16.75 -25.78 3.67
CA ALA A 164 18.11 -25.70 4.21
C ALA A 164 18.98 -24.78 3.33
N GLY A 165 19.92 -24.07 3.96
CA GLY A 165 20.86 -23.21 3.23
C GLY A 165 20.17 -22.07 2.49
N PHE A 166 20.61 -21.79 1.27
CA PHE A 166 20.10 -20.71 0.41
C PHE A 166 18.81 -21.08 -0.35
N THR A 167 18.00 -21.97 0.19
CA THR A 167 16.71 -22.33 -0.39
C THR A 167 15.55 -21.68 0.38
N ALA A 168 14.43 -21.56 -0.29
CA ALA A 168 13.17 -21.12 0.30
C ALA A 168 12.01 -22.00 -0.19
N ALA A 169 10.93 -22.03 0.58
CA ALA A 169 9.69 -22.68 0.18
C ALA A 169 8.54 -21.68 0.17
N VAL A 170 7.65 -21.80 -0.81
CA VAL A 170 6.43 -21.00 -0.90
C VAL A 170 5.53 -21.27 0.30
N ASN A 171 5.16 -20.25 1.07
CA ASN A 171 4.40 -20.35 2.33
C ASN A 171 2.96 -19.81 2.20
N VAL A 172 2.44 -19.81 1.00
CA VAL A 172 1.05 -19.42 0.67
C VAL A 172 0.52 -20.39 -0.38
N SER A 173 -0.80 -20.49 -0.51
CA SER A 173 -1.44 -21.43 -1.45
C SER A 173 -0.93 -21.30 -2.89
N SER A 174 -0.53 -20.09 -3.30
CA SER A 174 0.17 -19.83 -4.56
C SER A 174 0.92 -18.51 -4.49
N LEU A 175 2.11 -18.44 -5.10
CA LEU A 175 2.95 -17.25 -5.16
C LEU A 175 3.37 -16.93 -6.59
N ASN A 176 3.19 -15.70 -7.00
CA ASN A 176 3.63 -15.20 -8.29
C ASN A 176 5.12 -14.83 -8.25
N PHE A 177 5.88 -15.41 -9.16
CA PHE A 177 7.25 -15.06 -9.48
C PHE A 177 7.31 -14.21 -10.75
N ARG A 178 8.01 -13.08 -10.68
CA ARG A 178 7.96 -12.01 -11.68
C ARG A 178 9.31 -11.75 -12.34
N ASP A 179 9.28 -11.05 -13.46
CA ASP A 179 10.48 -10.65 -14.22
C ASP A 179 11.32 -9.57 -13.52
N GLY A 180 10.79 -8.93 -12.48
CA GLY A 180 11.50 -7.92 -11.70
C GLY A 180 10.96 -7.77 -10.26
N PRO A 181 11.67 -7.00 -9.41
CA PRO A 181 11.44 -6.95 -7.97
C PRO A 181 10.30 -5.98 -7.58
N ALA A 182 9.15 -6.07 -8.24
CA ALA A 182 7.95 -5.32 -7.88
C ALA A 182 6.69 -5.92 -8.53
N VAL A 183 5.51 -5.52 -8.06
CA VAL A 183 4.23 -6.08 -8.51
C VAL A 183 3.84 -5.69 -9.95
N GLN A 184 4.41 -4.62 -10.49
CA GLN A 184 4.17 -4.16 -11.86
C GLN A 184 4.90 -5.01 -12.92
N PHE A 185 5.90 -5.80 -12.54
CA PHE A 185 6.59 -6.66 -13.49
C PHE A 185 5.72 -7.86 -13.90
N PRO A 186 5.84 -8.33 -15.14
CA PRO A 186 5.12 -9.49 -15.63
C PRO A 186 5.32 -10.73 -14.75
N VAL A 187 4.26 -11.53 -14.57
CA VAL A 187 4.36 -12.83 -13.91
C VAL A 187 4.99 -13.83 -14.86
N LEU A 188 6.10 -14.42 -14.45
CA LEU A 188 6.80 -15.47 -15.20
C LEU A 188 6.33 -16.87 -14.83
N ALA A 189 5.97 -17.07 -13.55
CA ALA A 189 5.44 -18.31 -13.02
C ALA A 189 4.58 -18.07 -11.79
N THR A 190 3.64 -18.99 -11.54
CA THR A 190 2.90 -19.08 -10.27
C THR A 190 3.19 -20.44 -9.66
N LEU A 191 3.79 -20.47 -8.49
CA LEU A 191 4.18 -21.71 -7.82
C LEU A 191 3.24 -22.00 -6.64
N PRO A 192 2.82 -23.27 -6.47
CA PRO A 192 1.99 -23.67 -5.34
C PRO A 192 2.80 -23.71 -4.04
N GLU A 193 2.06 -23.80 -2.94
CA GLU A 193 2.60 -23.97 -1.59
C GLU A 193 3.61 -25.13 -1.53
N CYS A 194 4.61 -25.00 -0.65
CA CYS A 194 5.72 -25.95 -0.49
C CYS A 194 6.65 -26.11 -1.68
N THR A 195 6.48 -25.39 -2.77
CA THR A 195 7.47 -25.43 -3.86
C THR A 195 8.78 -24.82 -3.38
N ALA A 196 9.86 -25.59 -3.43
CA ALA A 196 11.20 -25.14 -3.10
C ALA A 196 11.81 -24.38 -4.28
N VAL A 197 12.50 -23.27 -3.97
CA VAL A 197 13.28 -22.47 -4.91
C VAL A 197 14.64 -22.14 -4.31
N GLU A 198 15.66 -22.01 -5.14
CA GLU A 198 16.99 -21.58 -4.72
C GLU A 198 17.07 -20.05 -4.79
N LEU A 199 17.53 -19.40 -3.72
CA LEU A 199 17.67 -17.95 -3.66
C LEU A 199 19.07 -17.52 -4.07
N THR A 200 19.17 -16.50 -4.93
CA THR A 200 20.45 -15.98 -5.43
C THR A 200 20.81 -14.62 -4.86
N GLY A 201 19.83 -13.88 -4.35
CA GLY A 201 20.04 -12.55 -3.76
C GLY A 201 18.73 -11.87 -3.42
N TYR A 202 18.82 -10.62 -2.96
CA TYR A 202 17.63 -9.83 -2.66
C TYR A 202 17.81 -8.35 -3.02
N ARG A 203 16.70 -7.66 -3.13
CA ARG A 203 16.61 -6.21 -3.23
C ARG A 203 15.62 -5.67 -2.21
N ASN A 204 15.99 -4.54 -1.61
CA ASN A 204 15.04 -3.64 -0.99
C ASN A 204 14.77 -2.51 -1.99
N PRO A 205 13.75 -2.60 -2.85
CA PRO A 205 13.38 -1.48 -3.69
C PRO A 205 13.08 -0.28 -2.78
N VAL A 206 13.60 0.88 -3.11
CA VAL A 206 13.40 2.14 -2.37
C VAL A 206 11.89 2.45 -2.21
N GLU A 207 11.06 1.84 -3.02
CA GLU A 207 9.60 2.02 -3.09
C GLU A 207 8.78 0.88 -2.47
N SER A 208 9.42 -0.16 -1.91
CA SER A 208 8.72 -1.31 -1.34
C SER A 208 9.10 -1.53 0.12
N ALA A 209 8.10 -1.58 1.01
CA ALA A 209 8.28 -1.93 2.42
C ALA A 209 8.67 -3.41 2.64
N SER A 210 8.67 -4.22 1.59
CA SER A 210 8.97 -5.64 1.64
C SER A 210 10.13 -5.98 0.74
N PRO A 211 11.13 -6.75 1.20
CA PRO A 211 12.22 -7.18 0.38
C PRO A 211 11.74 -8.13 -0.71
N TRP A 212 12.33 -8.01 -1.90
CA TRP A 212 12.14 -8.93 -3.01
C TRP A 212 13.37 -9.82 -3.13
N VAL A 213 13.16 -11.11 -3.23
CA VAL A 213 14.24 -12.09 -3.44
C VAL A 213 14.23 -12.55 -4.86
N GLN A 214 15.45 -12.74 -5.38
CA GLN A 214 15.67 -13.37 -6.67
C GLN A 214 15.86 -14.87 -6.44
N ALA A 215 15.14 -15.67 -7.20
CA ALA A 215 15.12 -17.11 -7.09
C ALA A 215 15.30 -17.79 -8.44
N ILE A 216 15.90 -18.97 -8.42
CA ILE A 216 15.91 -19.91 -9.54
C ILE A 216 14.68 -20.80 -9.40
N LEU A 217 13.82 -20.77 -10.41
CA LEU A 217 12.60 -21.57 -10.48
C LEU A 217 12.95 -23.04 -10.79
N PRO A 218 12.03 -24.00 -10.56
CA PRO A 218 12.24 -25.41 -10.91
C PRO A 218 12.55 -25.67 -12.38
N ASP A 219 12.19 -24.75 -13.27
CA ASP A 219 12.49 -24.81 -14.71
C ASP A 219 13.81 -24.14 -15.11
N GLY A 220 14.59 -23.66 -14.12
CA GLY A 220 15.90 -23.03 -14.31
C GLY A 220 15.85 -21.53 -14.63
N ARG A 221 14.68 -20.92 -14.78
CA ARG A 221 14.56 -19.47 -15.00
C ARG A 221 14.79 -18.71 -13.70
N THR A 222 15.34 -17.51 -13.80
CA THR A 222 15.46 -16.57 -12.69
C THR A 222 14.23 -15.69 -12.63
N ALA A 223 13.68 -15.51 -11.43
CA ALA A 223 12.51 -14.67 -11.20
C ALA A 223 12.52 -14.07 -9.80
N TRP A 224 11.63 -13.10 -9.57
CA TRP A 224 11.55 -12.35 -8.33
C TRP A 224 10.24 -12.63 -7.58
N ALA A 225 10.33 -12.82 -6.27
CA ALA A 225 9.17 -12.95 -5.40
C ALA A 225 9.32 -12.09 -4.14
N ASN A 226 8.19 -11.71 -3.55
CA ASN A 226 8.18 -11.01 -2.27
C ASN A 226 8.55 -11.99 -1.15
N ALA A 227 9.61 -11.66 -0.41
CA ALA A 227 10.17 -12.52 0.63
C ALA A 227 9.21 -12.84 1.78
N ASN A 228 8.21 -12.00 2.02
CA ASN A 228 7.23 -12.22 3.08
C ASN A 228 6.34 -13.45 2.86
N TYR A 229 6.30 -13.98 1.64
CA TYR A 229 5.53 -15.17 1.28
C TYR A 229 6.37 -16.43 1.14
N LEU A 230 7.60 -16.39 1.67
CA LEU A 230 8.55 -17.49 1.62
C LEU A 230 9.03 -17.87 3.03
N VAL A 231 9.17 -19.16 3.28
CA VAL A 231 9.97 -19.66 4.41
C VAL A 231 11.39 -19.88 3.89
N MET A 232 12.36 -19.20 4.45
CA MET A 232 13.74 -19.23 4.01
C MET A 232 14.59 -20.09 4.96
N GLY A 233 15.55 -20.81 4.40
CA GLY A 233 16.50 -21.65 5.15
C GLY A 233 17.53 -20.84 5.93
N VAL A 234 17.81 -19.58 5.50
CA VAL A 234 18.71 -18.63 6.16
C VAL A 234 18.13 -17.23 6.11
N PRO A 235 18.49 -16.35 7.06
CA PRO A 235 18.00 -14.96 7.06
C PRO A 235 18.52 -14.16 5.87
N LEU A 236 17.74 -13.17 5.42
CA LEU A 236 18.09 -12.29 4.28
C LEU A 236 19.47 -11.65 4.40
N SER A 237 19.94 -11.39 5.63
CA SER A 237 21.27 -10.80 5.87
C SER A 237 22.45 -11.63 5.38
N GLN A 238 22.23 -12.91 5.05
CA GLN A 238 23.24 -13.79 4.48
C GLN A 238 23.28 -13.79 2.94
N PHE A 239 22.32 -13.12 2.30
CA PHE A 239 22.25 -13.01 0.85
C PHE A 239 22.95 -11.75 0.34
N THR A 240 23.41 -11.79 -0.90
CA THR A 240 23.94 -10.61 -1.59
C THR A 240 22.81 -9.63 -1.90
N VAL A 241 23.03 -8.34 -1.60
CA VAL A 241 22.17 -7.27 -2.10
C VAL A 241 22.48 -7.08 -3.58
N LEU A 242 21.49 -7.26 -4.42
CA LEU A 242 21.63 -7.10 -5.87
C LEU A 242 21.48 -5.61 -6.24
N SER A 243 22.45 -5.08 -6.99
CA SER A 243 22.40 -3.72 -7.57
C SER A 243 21.48 -3.68 -8.79
N ASP A 244 21.07 -2.47 -9.19
CA ASP A 244 20.35 -2.21 -10.43
C ASP A 244 21.18 -2.56 -11.65
#